data_8d8201c31bcc6250a6e0793c9bb8b2cd
#
_entry.id   8d8201c31bcc6250a6e0793c9bb8b2cd
#
_cell.length_a   1.000
_cell.length_b   1.000
_cell.length_c   1.000
_cell.angle_alpha   90.00
_cell.angle_beta   90.00
_cell.angle_gamma   90.00
#
_symmetry.space_group_name_H-M   'P 1'
#
loop_
_entity.id
_entity.type
_entity.pdbx_description
1 polymer ?
#
loop_
_entity_poly.entity_id
_entity_poly.type
_entity_poly.pdbx_seq_one_letter_code
_entity_poly.pdbx_strand_id
1 'polypeptide(L)'
;IKHAEHLSESMRAEDAAVARLAAGDLTGALDEYRAGASWQQALALAGRLGVSPNERRAIAEELCESVSLSDPLAAGRIAARHLRDYDRAVDFFAAARAWREASETAYGHDRGDLMETTIAPACAVAAEQYFESFK
;
A
#
# COMPACT_ATOMS: atom_id res chain seq x y z
N ILE A 1 -17.28 -14.58 -4.07
CA ILE A 1 -16.53 -15.82 -4.05
C ILE A 1 -15.04 -15.58 -4.28
N LYS A 2 -14.66 -14.83 -5.32
CA LYS A 2 -13.26 -14.49 -5.57
C LYS A 2 -12.64 -13.71 -4.42
N HIS A 3 -13.40 -12.82 -3.80
CA HIS A 3 -12.94 -12.05 -2.66
C HIS A 3 -12.65 -12.94 -1.44
N ALA A 4 -13.53 -13.90 -1.17
CA ALA A 4 -13.35 -14.86 -0.08
C ALA A 4 -12.16 -15.78 -0.33
N GLU A 5 -11.94 -16.21 -1.57
CA GLU A 5 -10.78 -17.02 -1.95
C GLU A 5 -9.48 -16.25 -1.72
N HIS A 6 -9.45 -14.96 -2.11
CA HIS A 6 -8.28 -14.11 -1.91
C HIS A 6 -7.95 -13.94 -0.42
N LEU A 7 -8.94 -13.69 0.42
CA LEU A 7 -8.76 -13.58 1.87
C LEU A 7 -8.24 -14.89 2.47
N SER A 8 -8.77 -16.03 2.01
CA SER A 8 -8.33 -17.35 2.47
C SER A 8 -6.86 -17.61 2.11
N GLU A 9 -6.43 -17.22 0.91
CA GLU A 9 -5.04 -17.36 0.49
C GLU A 9 -4.11 -16.47 1.30
N SER A 10 -4.50 -15.21 1.55
CA SER A 10 -3.74 -14.30 2.40
C SER A 10 -3.58 -14.82 3.82
N MET A 11 -4.64 -15.37 4.40
CA MET A 11 -4.60 -15.96 5.75
C MET A 11 -3.69 -17.18 5.81
N ARG A 12 -3.72 -18.02 4.79
CA ARG A 12 -2.82 -19.18 4.70
C ARG A 12 -1.37 -18.76 4.59
N ALA A 13 -1.09 -17.72 3.82
CA ALA A 13 0.27 -17.20 3.69
C ALA A 13 0.77 -16.64 5.02
N GLU A 14 -0.07 -15.93 5.77
CA GLU A 14 0.29 -15.42 7.09
C GLU A 14 0.56 -16.55 8.08
N ASP A 15 -0.29 -17.58 8.10
CA ASP A 15 -0.11 -18.75 8.97
C ASP A 15 1.17 -19.50 8.61
N ALA A 16 1.46 -19.67 7.32
CA ALA A 16 2.68 -20.29 6.86
C ALA A 16 3.92 -19.47 7.27
N ALA A 17 3.82 -18.14 7.16
CA ALA A 17 4.91 -17.25 7.57
C ALA A 17 5.19 -17.37 9.09
N VAL A 18 4.15 -17.40 9.90
CA VAL A 18 4.29 -17.55 11.36
C VAL A 18 4.96 -18.89 11.70
N ALA A 19 4.56 -19.97 11.02
CA ALA A 19 5.18 -21.28 11.22
C ALA A 19 6.66 -21.26 10.85
N ARG A 20 7.04 -20.60 9.76
CA ARG A 20 8.45 -20.46 9.36
C ARG A 20 9.25 -19.61 10.34
N LEU A 21 8.64 -18.52 10.88
CA LEU A 21 9.27 -17.72 11.93
C LEU A 21 9.58 -18.55 13.17
N ALA A 22 8.62 -19.37 13.58
CA ALA A 22 8.79 -20.26 14.73
C ALA A 22 9.92 -21.28 14.51
N ALA A 23 10.13 -21.70 13.26
CA ALA A 23 11.21 -22.60 12.88
C ALA A 23 12.55 -21.88 12.65
N GLY A 24 12.59 -20.55 12.72
CA GLY A 24 13.79 -19.75 12.46
C GLY A 24 14.07 -19.48 10.99
N ASP A 25 13.13 -19.82 10.09
CA ASP A 25 13.26 -19.61 8.65
C ASP A 25 12.74 -18.21 8.27
N LEU A 26 13.56 -17.20 8.51
CA LEU A 26 13.18 -15.81 8.28
C LEU A 26 12.99 -15.49 6.78
N THR A 27 13.85 -16.04 5.94
CA THR A 27 13.77 -15.83 4.49
C THR A 27 12.48 -16.45 3.92
N GLY A 28 12.16 -17.67 4.33
CA GLY A 28 10.92 -18.34 3.93
C GLY A 28 9.69 -17.60 4.43
N ALA A 29 9.74 -17.07 5.65
CA ALA A 29 8.65 -16.26 6.19
C ALA A 29 8.43 -14.99 5.36
N LEU A 30 9.51 -14.32 4.95
CA LEU A 30 9.43 -13.15 4.09
C LEU A 30 8.76 -13.49 2.76
N ASP A 31 9.13 -14.59 2.14
CA ASP A 31 8.53 -15.04 0.88
C ASP A 31 7.03 -15.30 1.04
N GLU A 32 6.61 -15.90 2.15
CA GLU A 32 5.19 -16.15 2.43
C GLU A 32 4.41 -14.85 2.61
N TYR A 33 4.98 -13.89 3.35
CA TYR A 33 4.33 -12.58 3.52
C TYR A 33 4.20 -11.84 2.18
N ARG A 34 5.22 -11.92 1.33
CA ARG A 34 5.18 -11.31 -0.01
C ARG A 34 4.10 -11.96 -0.87
N ALA A 35 4.01 -13.28 -0.85
CA ALA A 35 3.00 -14.02 -1.62
C ALA A 35 1.58 -13.67 -1.17
N GLY A 36 1.37 -13.44 0.13
CA GLY A 36 0.08 -13.05 0.68
C GLY A 36 -0.20 -11.56 0.65
N ALA A 37 0.71 -10.75 0.10
CA ALA A 37 0.63 -9.29 0.08
C ALA A 37 0.47 -8.65 1.47
N SER A 38 1.01 -9.30 2.50
CA SER A 38 1.05 -8.79 3.87
C SER A 38 2.22 -7.81 4.00
N TRP A 39 2.05 -6.62 3.42
CA TRP A 39 3.12 -5.67 3.18
C TRP A 39 3.78 -5.15 4.46
N GLN A 40 3.01 -4.93 5.53
CA GLN A 40 3.56 -4.42 6.79
C GLN A 40 4.55 -5.43 7.39
N GLN A 41 4.14 -6.67 7.46
CA GLN A 41 4.96 -7.76 7.99
C GLN A 41 6.17 -8.04 7.10
N ALA A 42 5.96 -8.05 5.77
CA ALA A 42 7.03 -8.29 4.81
C ALA A 42 8.13 -7.23 4.91
N LEU A 43 7.76 -5.96 4.94
CA LEU A 43 8.73 -4.86 5.01
C LEU A 43 9.43 -4.78 6.37
N ALA A 44 8.71 -5.07 7.46
CA ALA A 44 9.30 -5.13 8.80
C ALA A 44 10.33 -6.26 8.87
N LEU A 45 9.99 -7.43 8.34
CA LEU A 45 10.88 -8.59 8.33
C LEU A 45 12.10 -8.36 7.44
N ALA A 46 11.90 -7.75 6.28
CA ALA A 46 13.01 -7.36 5.39
C ALA A 46 14.01 -6.46 6.11
N GLY A 47 13.52 -5.51 6.91
CA GLY A 47 14.36 -4.66 7.74
C GLY A 47 15.16 -5.45 8.77
N ARG A 48 14.54 -6.45 9.41
CA ARG A 48 15.21 -7.31 10.40
C ARG A 48 16.25 -8.22 9.77
N LEU A 49 16.02 -8.66 8.53
CA LEU A 49 16.97 -9.49 7.78
C LEU A 49 18.17 -8.70 7.28
N GLY A 50 18.11 -7.37 7.35
CA GLY A 50 19.20 -6.52 6.92
C GLY A 50 19.40 -6.51 5.40
N VAL A 51 18.31 -6.68 4.63
CA VAL A 51 18.40 -6.59 3.17
C VAL A 51 18.86 -5.18 2.76
N SER A 52 19.52 -5.08 1.60
CA SER A 52 20.02 -3.79 1.11
C SER A 52 18.85 -2.82 0.88
N PRO A 53 19.11 -1.48 0.94
CA PRO A 53 18.08 -0.50 0.63
C PRO A 53 17.45 -0.69 -0.76
N ASN A 54 18.24 -1.09 -1.74
CA ASN A 54 17.75 -1.35 -3.10
C ASN A 54 16.80 -2.56 -3.14
N GLU A 55 17.13 -3.63 -2.43
CA GLU A 55 16.27 -4.82 -2.32
C GLU A 55 14.98 -4.49 -1.59
N ARG A 56 15.07 -3.73 -0.49
CA ARG A 56 13.90 -3.29 0.25
C ARG A 56 12.97 -2.46 -0.62
N ARG A 57 13.53 -1.55 -1.42
CA ARG A 57 12.77 -0.74 -2.36
C ARG A 57 12.08 -1.61 -3.41
N ALA A 58 12.78 -2.61 -3.94
CA ALA A 58 12.20 -3.54 -4.92
C ALA A 58 11.03 -4.33 -4.32
N ILE A 59 11.15 -4.79 -3.07
CA ILE A 59 10.06 -5.47 -2.35
C ILE A 59 8.88 -4.53 -2.17
N ALA A 60 9.13 -3.27 -1.77
CA ALA A 60 8.07 -2.27 -1.60
C ALA A 60 7.35 -1.99 -2.91
N GLU A 61 8.06 -1.87 -4.04
CA GLU A 61 7.46 -1.71 -5.37
C GLU A 61 6.56 -2.88 -5.72
N GLU A 62 7.03 -4.10 -5.52
CA GLU A 62 6.27 -5.31 -5.77
C GLU A 62 4.97 -5.34 -4.95
N LEU A 63 5.06 -5.04 -3.66
CA LEU A 63 3.90 -5.04 -2.77
C LEU A 63 2.92 -3.91 -3.12
N CYS A 64 3.44 -2.73 -3.47
CA CYS A 64 2.63 -1.60 -3.89
C CYS A 64 1.80 -1.97 -5.13
N GLU A 65 2.41 -2.58 -6.13
CA GLU A 65 1.71 -3.05 -7.33
C GLU A 65 0.67 -4.13 -6.99
N SER A 66 1.02 -5.05 -6.11
CA SER A 66 0.12 -6.14 -5.71
C SER A 66 -1.18 -5.64 -5.08
N VAL A 67 -1.12 -4.56 -4.30
CA VAL A 67 -2.30 -4.04 -3.59
C VAL A 67 -2.94 -2.84 -4.28
N SER A 68 -2.35 -2.30 -5.35
CA SER A 68 -2.78 -1.04 -5.95
C SER A 68 -4.24 -1.02 -6.42
N LEU A 69 -4.74 -2.12 -6.95
CA LEU A 69 -6.12 -2.20 -7.44
C LEU A 69 -7.12 -2.57 -6.35
N SER A 70 -6.73 -3.47 -5.43
CA SER A 70 -7.62 -3.97 -4.39
C SER A 70 -7.66 -3.05 -3.16
N ASP A 71 -6.55 -2.39 -2.84
CA ASP A 71 -6.43 -1.54 -1.67
C ASP A 71 -5.53 -0.34 -1.97
N PRO A 72 -6.04 0.67 -2.69
CA PRO A 72 -5.24 1.85 -3.03
C PRO A 72 -4.77 2.63 -1.79
N LEU A 73 -5.47 2.55 -0.67
CA LEU A 73 -5.03 3.17 0.56
C LEU A 73 -3.71 2.55 1.05
N ALA A 74 -3.62 1.22 1.04
CA ALA A 74 -2.38 0.52 1.39
C ALA A 74 -1.25 0.87 0.41
N ALA A 75 -1.55 0.89 -0.89
CA ALA A 75 -0.58 1.28 -1.92
C ALA A 75 -0.04 2.69 -1.67
N GLY A 76 -0.91 3.63 -1.32
CA GLY A 76 -0.51 4.99 -0.97
C GLY A 76 0.43 5.04 0.23
N ARG A 77 0.14 4.25 1.26
CA ARG A 77 1.00 4.16 2.45
C ARG A 77 2.38 3.59 2.14
N ILE A 78 2.44 2.55 1.30
CA ILE A 78 3.71 1.97 0.86
C ILE A 78 4.51 3.02 0.08
N ALA A 79 3.86 3.70 -0.87
CA ALA A 79 4.50 4.72 -1.69
C ALA A 79 5.05 5.86 -0.84
N ALA A 80 4.28 6.36 0.12
CA ALA A 80 4.70 7.46 0.97
C ALA A 80 5.82 7.08 1.94
N ARG A 81 5.70 5.92 2.59
CA ARG A 81 6.60 5.52 3.69
C ARG A 81 7.86 4.81 3.22
N HIS A 82 7.75 3.98 2.22
CA HIS A 82 8.83 3.09 1.81
C HIS A 82 9.48 3.48 0.49
N LEU A 83 8.71 4.03 -0.44
CA LEU A 83 9.22 4.48 -1.73
C LEU A 83 9.53 5.98 -1.76
N ARG A 84 8.96 6.74 -0.83
CA ARG A 84 9.04 8.20 -0.79
C ARG A 84 8.63 8.84 -2.11
N ASP A 85 7.72 8.21 -2.80
CA ASP A 85 7.15 8.68 -4.05
C ASP A 85 5.81 9.35 -3.73
N TYR A 86 5.88 10.63 -3.41
CA TYR A 86 4.71 11.36 -2.91
C TYR A 86 3.67 11.63 -3.99
N ASP A 87 4.07 11.75 -5.25
CA ASP A 87 3.14 11.87 -6.37
C ASP A 87 2.25 10.63 -6.46
N ARG A 88 2.84 9.44 -6.46
CA ARG A 88 2.10 8.18 -6.48
C ARG A 88 1.26 8.01 -5.23
N ALA A 89 1.82 8.35 -4.06
CA ALA A 89 1.10 8.25 -2.79
C ALA A 89 -0.17 9.08 -2.81
N VAL A 90 -0.08 10.32 -3.26
CA VAL A 90 -1.24 11.22 -3.35
C VAL A 90 -2.25 10.70 -4.36
N ASP A 91 -1.81 10.18 -5.50
CA ASP A 91 -2.70 9.57 -6.50
C ASP A 91 -3.45 8.38 -5.91
N PHE A 92 -2.78 7.49 -5.19
CA PHE A 92 -3.43 6.35 -4.54
C PHE A 92 -4.40 6.79 -3.43
N PHE A 93 -4.00 7.76 -2.61
CA PHE A 93 -4.89 8.28 -1.57
C PHE A 93 -6.13 8.93 -2.17
N ALA A 94 -5.98 9.68 -3.26
CA ALA A 94 -7.10 10.29 -3.97
C ALA A 94 -8.03 9.21 -4.55
N ALA A 95 -7.48 8.16 -5.14
CA ALA A 95 -8.26 7.03 -5.66
C ALA A 95 -9.04 6.32 -4.55
N ALA A 96 -8.48 6.23 -3.35
CA ALA A 96 -9.13 5.67 -2.17
C ALA A 96 -10.08 6.65 -1.50
N ARG A 97 -10.15 7.90 -1.98
CA ARG A 97 -10.91 9.01 -1.37
C ARG A 97 -10.44 9.32 0.06
N ALA A 98 -9.19 9.04 0.35
CA ALA A 98 -8.55 9.35 1.63
C ALA A 98 -7.98 10.76 1.56
N TRP A 99 -8.85 11.77 1.51
CA TRP A 99 -8.49 13.18 1.28
C TRP A 99 -7.58 13.73 2.36
N ARG A 100 -7.81 13.34 3.59
CA ARG A 100 -6.99 13.77 4.72
C ARG A 100 -5.56 13.28 4.57
N GLU A 101 -5.37 12.01 4.29
CA GLU A 101 -4.04 11.41 4.12
C GLU A 101 -3.34 12.00 2.89
N ALA A 102 -4.08 12.22 1.80
CA ALA A 102 -3.53 12.87 0.61
C ALA A 102 -3.03 14.29 0.93
N SER A 103 -3.84 15.07 1.64
CA SER A 103 -3.48 16.45 2.01
C SER A 103 -2.30 16.49 2.98
N GLU A 104 -2.29 15.62 3.99
CA GLU A 104 -1.18 15.51 4.94
C GLU A 104 0.12 15.13 4.24
N THR A 105 0.06 14.23 3.28
CA THR A 105 1.23 13.82 2.49
C THR A 105 1.75 14.99 1.66
N ALA A 106 0.88 15.71 0.98
CA ALA A 106 1.26 16.83 0.13
C ALA A 106 1.93 17.95 0.95
N TYR A 107 1.30 18.38 2.04
CA TYR A 107 1.84 19.46 2.85
C TYR A 107 3.02 19.04 3.73
N GLY A 108 3.00 17.81 4.24
CA GLY A 108 4.06 17.29 5.09
C GLY A 108 5.40 17.13 4.38
N HIS A 109 5.39 17.06 3.04
CA HIS A 109 6.59 16.87 2.23
C HIS A 109 6.84 18.03 1.25
N ASP A 110 6.27 19.19 1.56
CA ASP A 110 6.44 20.42 0.77
C ASP A 110 5.97 20.25 -0.68
N ARG A 111 4.90 19.49 -0.87
CA ARG A 111 4.28 19.24 -2.17
C ARG A 111 2.85 19.80 -2.22
N GLY A 112 2.68 21.04 -1.72
CA GLY A 112 1.40 21.74 -1.75
C GLY A 112 0.83 21.90 -3.17
N ASP A 113 1.67 21.86 -4.21
CA ASP A 113 1.27 21.84 -5.60
C ASP A 113 0.29 20.71 -5.93
N LEU A 114 0.42 19.56 -5.26
CA LEU A 114 -0.45 18.40 -5.47
C LEU A 114 -1.90 18.66 -5.02
N MET A 115 -2.12 19.63 -4.16
CA MET A 115 -3.49 20.03 -3.78
C MET A 115 -4.27 20.54 -5.00
N GLU A 116 -3.64 21.36 -5.83
CA GLU A 116 -4.28 21.95 -7.02
C GLU A 116 -4.26 21.00 -8.21
N THR A 117 -3.16 20.25 -8.39
CA THR A 117 -2.97 19.42 -9.60
C THR A 117 -3.63 18.06 -9.50
N THR A 118 -3.75 17.50 -8.30
CA THR A 118 -4.23 16.11 -8.10
C THR A 118 -5.43 16.03 -7.16
N ILE A 119 -5.33 16.58 -5.96
CA ILE A 119 -6.33 16.37 -4.91
C ILE A 119 -7.64 17.12 -5.21
N ALA A 120 -7.58 18.39 -5.50
CA ALA A 120 -8.77 19.20 -5.76
C ALA A 120 -9.56 18.69 -6.97
N PRO A 121 -8.93 18.40 -8.14
CA PRO A 121 -9.66 17.83 -9.27
C PRO A 121 -10.31 16.48 -8.95
N ALA A 122 -9.61 15.59 -8.27
CA ALA A 122 -10.13 14.27 -7.90
C ALA A 122 -11.30 14.40 -6.92
N CYS A 123 -11.21 15.31 -5.96
CA CYS A 123 -12.28 15.59 -5.00
C CYS A 123 -13.52 16.13 -5.72
N ALA A 124 -13.35 17.01 -6.70
CA ALA A 124 -14.44 17.56 -7.49
C ALA A 124 -15.18 16.47 -8.27
N VAL A 125 -14.43 15.55 -8.89
CA VAL A 125 -15.03 14.41 -9.62
C VAL A 125 -15.80 13.51 -8.65
N ALA A 126 -15.25 13.21 -7.48
CA ALA A 126 -15.92 12.41 -6.47
C ALA A 126 -17.22 13.08 -5.98
N ALA A 127 -17.21 14.39 -5.79
CA ALA A 127 -18.39 15.15 -5.40
C ALA A 127 -19.49 15.09 -6.47
N GLU A 128 -19.14 15.22 -7.75
CA GLU A 128 -20.08 15.09 -8.86
C GLU A 128 -20.72 13.70 -8.86
N GLN A 129 -19.95 12.66 -8.72
CA GLN A 129 -20.44 11.28 -8.66
C GLN A 129 -21.38 11.08 -7.47
N TYR A 130 -21.06 11.66 -6.34
CA TYR A 130 -21.91 11.61 -5.15
C TYR A 130 -23.28 12.26 -5.40
N PHE A 131 -23.30 13.47 -5.98
CA PHE A 131 -24.56 14.17 -6.29
C PHE A 131 -25.38 13.45 -7.36
N GLU A 132 -24.74 12.86 -8.36
CA GLU A 132 -25.45 12.10 -9.38
C GLU A 132 -26.14 10.86 -8.83
N SER A 133 -25.58 10.26 -7.78
CA SER A 133 -26.18 9.08 -7.15
C SER A 133 -27.55 9.36 -6.50
N PHE A 134 -27.88 10.62 -6.27
CA PHE A 134 -29.17 11.03 -5.70
C PHE A 134 -30.21 11.42 -6.75
N LYS A 135 -29.88 11.40 -8.03
CA LYS A 135 -30.83 11.63 -9.10
C LYS A 135 -31.51 10.32 -9.47
#